data_63d898b0725c73fdae0936fcdb0bbc8e
#
_entry.id   63d898b0725c73fdae0936fcdb0bbc8e
#
_cell.length_a   1.000
_cell.length_b   1.000
_cell.length_c   1.000
_cell.angle_alpha   90.00
_cell.angle_beta   90.00
_cell.angle_gamma   90.00
#
_symmetry.space_group_name_H-M   'P 1'
#
loop_
_entity.id
_entity.type
_entity.pdbx_description
1 polymer ?
#
loop_
_entity_poly.entity_id
_entity_poly.type
_entity_poly.pdbx_seq_one_letter_code
_entity_poly.pdbx_strand_id
1 'polypeptide(L)'
;MIGTGSPATHDHLRELGAEPVNYGEGMSEGVRALAPEGVNWALDVAGSGVLPELIELAGGVDHVLTIADFAGAQKHGVRFSRGDSGRALYALAEVGDLVEAGKFSLPVGRTFPLADVAEAHRVGEAGHVRGKLVLLVD
;
A
#
# COMPACT_ATOMS: atom_id res chain seq x y z
N MET A 1 1.07 -11.04 8.78
CA MET A 1 0.78 -9.65 8.35
C MET A 1 -0.68 -9.58 7.91
N ILE A 2 -1.41 -8.52 8.27
CA ILE A 2 -2.77 -8.27 7.78
C ILE A 2 -2.68 -7.21 6.69
N GLY A 3 -3.38 -7.44 5.58
CA GLY A 3 -3.44 -6.50 4.45
C GLY A 3 -4.88 -6.11 4.15
N THR A 4 -5.15 -4.80 4.00
CA THR A 4 -6.50 -4.36 3.64
C THR A 4 -6.63 -4.16 2.13
N GLY A 5 -7.74 -4.63 1.57
CA GLY A 5 -8.03 -4.55 0.15
C GLY A 5 -9.51 -4.75 -0.17
N SER A 6 -9.88 -4.57 -1.43
CA SER A 6 -11.20 -5.00 -1.88
C SER A 6 -11.27 -6.53 -2.01
N PRO A 7 -12.45 -7.15 -1.99
CA PRO A 7 -12.57 -8.59 -2.18
C PRO A 7 -11.85 -9.12 -3.41
N ALA A 8 -11.82 -8.33 -4.48
CA ALA A 8 -11.15 -8.69 -5.74
C ALA A 8 -9.61 -8.80 -5.62
N THR A 9 -9.01 -8.23 -4.56
CA THR A 9 -7.56 -8.25 -4.33
C THR A 9 -7.14 -9.24 -3.24
N HIS A 10 -8.09 -9.90 -2.57
CA HIS A 10 -7.80 -10.78 -1.44
C HIS A 10 -6.91 -11.97 -1.80
N ASP A 11 -7.13 -12.59 -2.94
CA ASP A 11 -6.30 -13.73 -3.37
C ASP A 11 -4.85 -13.30 -3.59
N HIS A 12 -4.67 -12.11 -4.17
CA HIS A 12 -3.33 -11.56 -4.33
C HIS A 12 -2.65 -11.24 -2.98
N LEU A 13 -3.39 -10.70 -2.02
CA LEU A 13 -2.85 -10.48 -0.68
C LEU A 13 -2.41 -11.80 -0.02
N ARG A 14 -3.18 -12.88 -0.22
CA ARG A 14 -2.80 -14.22 0.28
C ARG A 14 -1.55 -14.76 -0.43
N GLU A 15 -1.45 -14.59 -1.74
CA GLU A 15 -0.25 -14.96 -2.52
C GLU A 15 1.02 -14.27 -1.99
N LEU A 16 0.86 -13.03 -1.48
CA LEU A 16 1.94 -12.27 -0.86
C LEU A 16 2.15 -12.60 0.64
N GLY A 17 1.43 -13.56 1.19
CA GLY A 17 1.54 -14.01 2.58
C GLY A 17 0.83 -13.11 3.59
N ALA A 18 -0.15 -12.31 3.16
CA ALA A 18 -0.98 -11.50 4.06
C ALA A 18 -2.35 -12.14 4.28
N GLU A 19 -2.91 -11.95 5.48
CA GLU A 19 -4.31 -12.24 5.78
C GLU A 19 -5.17 -11.05 5.32
N PRO A 20 -6.08 -11.22 4.37
CA PRO A 20 -6.83 -10.12 3.80
C PRO A 20 -8.02 -9.71 4.66
N VAL A 21 -8.25 -8.40 4.75
CA VAL A 21 -9.44 -7.78 5.36
C VAL A 21 -9.99 -6.74 4.39
N ASN A 22 -11.31 -6.59 4.32
CA ASN A 22 -11.91 -5.51 3.55
C ASN A 22 -11.54 -4.15 4.16
N TYR A 23 -11.17 -3.18 3.33
CA TYR A 23 -11.08 -1.79 3.78
C TYR A 23 -12.47 -1.16 3.90
N GLY A 24 -12.57 -0.02 4.61
CA GLY A 24 -13.81 0.70 4.83
C GLY A 24 -14.61 0.16 6.01
N GLU A 25 -15.92 0.21 5.93
CA GLU A 25 -16.80 -0.22 7.00
C GLU A 25 -16.55 -1.66 7.43
N GLY A 26 -16.39 -1.89 8.73
CA GLY A 26 -16.07 -3.21 9.28
C GLY A 26 -14.58 -3.60 9.23
N MET A 27 -13.68 -2.73 8.77
CA MET A 27 -12.25 -3.03 8.70
C MET A 27 -11.68 -3.34 10.09
N SER A 28 -12.00 -2.52 11.10
CA SER A 28 -11.48 -2.69 12.45
C SER A 28 -11.93 -4.00 13.08
N GLU A 29 -13.18 -4.39 12.88
CA GLU A 29 -13.71 -5.69 13.34
C GLU A 29 -13.01 -6.85 12.65
N GLY A 30 -12.79 -6.74 11.33
CA GLY A 30 -12.07 -7.75 10.56
C GLY A 30 -10.62 -7.91 11.06
N VAL A 31 -9.93 -6.81 11.33
CA VAL A 31 -8.57 -6.86 11.90
C VAL A 31 -8.57 -7.46 13.30
N ARG A 32 -9.50 -7.07 14.19
CA ARG A 32 -9.60 -7.64 15.54
C ARG A 32 -9.94 -9.13 15.55
N ALA A 33 -10.71 -9.60 14.57
CA ALA A 33 -10.99 -11.04 14.44
C ALA A 33 -9.71 -11.85 14.16
N LEU A 34 -8.72 -11.27 13.45
CA LEU A 34 -7.44 -11.88 13.14
C LEU A 34 -6.37 -11.59 14.20
N ALA A 35 -6.46 -10.45 14.87
CA ALA A 35 -5.52 -9.99 15.89
C ALA A 35 -6.29 -9.40 17.08
N PRO A 36 -6.86 -10.23 17.96
CA PRO A 36 -7.69 -9.75 19.08
C PRO A 36 -6.92 -8.88 20.08
N GLU A 37 -5.62 -9.07 20.20
CA GLU A 37 -4.73 -8.24 21.04
C GLU A 37 -4.27 -6.94 20.35
N GLY A 38 -4.77 -6.67 19.14
CA GLY A 38 -4.34 -5.54 18.32
C GLY A 38 -3.14 -5.86 17.43
N VAL A 39 -2.62 -4.83 16.75
CA VAL A 39 -1.46 -4.95 15.87
C VAL A 39 -0.28 -4.16 16.42
N ASN A 40 0.95 -4.61 16.17
CA ASN A 40 2.14 -3.91 16.68
C ASN A 40 2.44 -2.63 15.91
N TRP A 41 2.14 -2.62 14.63
CA TRP A 41 2.38 -1.49 13.73
C TRP A 41 1.31 -1.42 12.66
N ALA A 42 0.97 -0.21 12.24
CA ALA A 42 0.09 0.05 11.10
C ALA A 42 0.74 1.00 10.11
N LEU A 43 0.64 0.67 8.81
CA LEU A 43 1.13 1.47 7.71
C LEU A 43 -0.04 1.87 6.80
N ASP A 44 -0.29 3.16 6.69
CA ASP A 44 -1.25 3.72 5.74
C ASP A 44 -0.54 4.11 4.44
N VAL A 45 -0.91 3.45 3.36
CA VAL A 45 -0.40 3.71 2.00
C VAL A 45 -1.46 4.29 1.06
N ALA A 46 -2.70 4.40 1.52
CA ALA A 46 -3.85 4.79 0.71
C ALA A 46 -4.37 6.21 0.99
N GLY A 47 -4.20 6.72 2.21
CA GLY A 47 -4.62 8.07 2.58
C GLY A 47 -6.13 8.28 2.62
N SER A 48 -6.89 7.23 2.94
CA SER A 48 -8.36 7.23 2.91
C SER A 48 -9.03 7.77 4.19
N GLY A 49 -8.26 8.49 5.05
CA GLY A 49 -8.79 9.02 6.32
C GLY A 49 -8.89 7.98 7.44
N VAL A 50 -8.25 6.84 7.28
CA VAL A 50 -8.31 5.65 8.18
C VAL A 50 -7.41 5.78 9.42
N LEU A 51 -6.64 6.85 9.56
CA LEU A 51 -5.67 7.01 10.65
C LEU A 51 -6.27 6.84 12.05
N PRO A 52 -7.47 7.38 12.38
CA PRO A 52 -8.07 7.15 13.71
C PRO A 52 -8.25 5.66 14.05
N GLU A 53 -8.73 4.87 13.09
CA GLU A 53 -8.91 3.44 13.27
C GLU A 53 -7.57 2.71 13.42
N LEU A 54 -6.55 3.09 12.63
CA LEU A 54 -5.21 2.51 12.74
C LEU A 54 -4.54 2.82 14.08
N ILE A 55 -4.75 4.03 14.63
CA ILE A 55 -4.24 4.41 15.96
C ILE A 55 -4.86 3.52 17.05
N GLU A 56 -6.17 3.29 16.97
CA GLU A 56 -6.86 2.43 17.91
C GLU A 56 -6.38 0.97 17.82
N LEU A 57 -6.27 0.43 16.61
CA LEU A 57 -5.81 -0.94 16.38
C LEU A 57 -4.36 -1.17 16.80
N ALA A 58 -3.49 -0.18 16.61
CA ALA A 58 -2.06 -0.26 16.95
C ALA A 58 -1.75 0.18 18.41
N GLY A 59 -2.76 0.66 19.15
CA GLY A 59 -2.60 1.06 20.54
C GLY A 59 -1.89 2.40 20.75
N GLY A 60 -1.73 3.23 19.71
CA GLY A 60 -1.17 4.57 19.84
C GLY A 60 -0.56 5.13 18.55
N VAL A 61 -0.38 6.45 18.53
CA VAL A 61 0.12 7.20 17.36
C VAL A 61 1.56 6.84 16.98
N ASP A 62 2.37 6.44 17.96
CA ASP A 62 3.77 6.09 17.74
C ASP A 62 3.95 4.80 16.93
N HIS A 63 2.91 4.00 16.84
CA HIS A 63 2.88 2.73 16.13
C HIS A 63 2.23 2.85 14.74
N VAL A 64 1.91 4.07 14.32
CA VAL A 64 1.27 4.33 13.02
C VAL A 64 2.17 5.19 12.14
N LEU A 65 2.33 4.79 10.90
CA LEU A 65 3.02 5.54 9.87
C LEU A 65 2.09 5.71 8.67
N THR A 66 2.02 6.91 8.12
CA THR A 66 1.39 7.14 6.81
C THR A 66 2.39 7.69 5.81
N ILE A 67 2.24 7.32 4.56
CA ILE A 67 2.96 7.88 3.41
C ILE A 67 2.01 8.62 2.47
N ALA A 68 0.72 8.63 2.76
CA ALA A 68 -0.33 9.12 1.86
C ALA A 68 -1.18 10.27 2.46
N ASP A 69 -1.40 10.30 3.78
CA ASP A 69 -2.24 11.31 4.44
C ASP A 69 -1.44 12.29 5.28
N PHE A 70 -0.88 13.32 4.64
CA PHE A 70 -0.11 14.37 5.33
C PHE A 70 -0.99 15.19 6.29
N ALA A 71 -2.20 15.56 5.85
CA ALA A 71 -3.10 16.38 6.66
C ALA A 71 -3.61 15.62 7.88
N GLY A 72 -3.98 14.35 7.72
CA GLY A 72 -4.36 13.47 8.81
C GLY A 72 -3.21 13.22 9.78
N ALA A 73 -1.99 13.05 9.26
CA ALA A 73 -0.80 12.88 10.11
C ALA A 73 -0.59 14.09 11.03
N GLN A 74 -0.66 15.31 10.49
CA GLN A 74 -0.58 16.53 11.29
C GLN A 74 -1.70 16.64 12.33
N LYS A 75 -2.94 16.32 11.90
CA LYS A 75 -4.11 16.41 12.77
C LYS A 75 -4.07 15.45 13.94
N HIS A 76 -3.59 14.22 13.71
CA HIS A 76 -3.65 13.14 14.69
C HIS A 76 -2.30 12.85 15.37
N GLY A 77 -1.23 13.58 15.01
CA GLY A 77 0.11 13.39 15.57
C GLY A 77 0.81 12.11 15.08
N VAL A 78 0.37 11.54 13.97
CA VAL A 78 0.96 10.34 13.37
C VAL A 78 2.21 10.72 12.57
N ARG A 79 3.19 9.84 12.55
CA ARG A 79 4.40 10.01 11.73
C ARG A 79 4.05 9.96 10.25
N PHE A 80 4.48 10.99 9.51
CA PHE A 80 4.43 11.02 8.04
C PHE A 80 5.82 10.81 7.45
N SER A 81 5.93 9.97 6.42
CA SER A 81 7.20 9.74 5.71
C SER A 81 7.06 10.05 4.23
N ARG A 82 7.96 10.91 3.73
CA ARG A 82 8.15 11.19 2.29
C ARG A 82 9.36 10.46 1.72
N GLY A 83 10.10 9.73 2.56
CA GLY A 83 11.39 9.21 2.18
C GLY A 83 12.49 10.27 2.06
N ASP A 84 12.30 11.47 2.65
CA ASP A 84 13.23 12.59 2.51
C ASP A 84 14.50 12.41 3.34
N SER A 85 14.39 11.72 4.48
CA SER A 85 15.54 11.38 5.32
C SER A 85 15.78 9.88 5.30
N GLY A 86 16.98 9.47 4.94
CA GLY A 86 17.36 8.07 4.93
C GLY A 86 16.68 7.29 3.80
N ARG A 87 16.58 7.89 2.60
CA ARG A 87 16.13 7.17 1.40
C ARG A 87 16.87 5.85 1.30
N ALA A 88 16.12 4.76 1.23
CA ALA A 88 16.66 3.42 1.09
C ALA A 88 17.19 3.19 -0.36
N LEU A 89 18.09 4.07 -0.83
CA LEU A 89 18.67 3.97 -2.18
C LEU A 89 19.43 2.64 -2.38
N TYR A 90 19.93 2.08 -1.30
CA TYR A 90 20.51 0.73 -1.31
C TYR A 90 19.51 -0.32 -1.79
N ALA A 91 18.21 -0.16 -1.55
CA ALA A 91 17.20 -1.10 -2.00
C ALA A 91 17.10 -1.17 -3.53
N LEU A 92 17.46 -0.09 -4.24
CA LEU A 92 17.53 -0.10 -5.71
C LEU A 92 18.66 -0.99 -6.22
N ALA A 93 19.75 -1.12 -5.48
CA ALA A 93 20.82 -2.04 -5.84
C ALA A 93 20.44 -3.51 -5.57
N GLU A 94 19.61 -3.76 -4.57
CA GLU A 94 19.19 -5.11 -4.17
C GLU A 94 18.02 -5.64 -4.98
N VAL A 95 17.19 -4.75 -5.56
CA VAL A 95 15.95 -5.15 -6.22
C VAL A 95 16.19 -6.08 -7.42
N GLY A 96 17.28 -5.92 -8.13
CA GLY A 96 17.67 -6.80 -9.24
C GLY A 96 17.82 -8.25 -8.77
N ASP A 97 18.61 -8.45 -7.74
CA ASP A 97 18.87 -9.77 -7.15
C ASP A 97 17.59 -10.42 -6.60
N LEU A 98 16.71 -9.60 -6.01
CA LEU A 98 15.41 -10.07 -5.50
C LEU A 98 14.48 -10.51 -6.64
N VAL A 99 14.49 -9.81 -7.77
CA VAL A 99 13.71 -10.19 -8.96
C VAL A 99 14.26 -11.50 -9.54
N GLU A 100 15.58 -11.62 -9.71
CA GLU A 100 16.23 -12.83 -10.23
C GLU A 100 15.98 -14.04 -9.31
N ALA A 101 15.98 -13.82 -8.00
CA ALA A 101 15.68 -14.87 -7.02
C ALA A 101 14.17 -15.20 -6.90
N GLY A 102 13.28 -14.53 -7.64
CA GLY A 102 11.83 -14.71 -7.56
C GLY A 102 11.21 -14.23 -6.23
N LYS A 103 11.94 -13.43 -5.45
CA LYS A 103 11.51 -12.91 -4.15
C LYS A 103 10.80 -11.56 -4.25
N PHE A 104 10.88 -10.91 -5.40
CA PHE A 104 10.18 -9.66 -5.69
C PHE A 104 9.66 -9.69 -7.12
N SER A 105 8.43 -9.25 -7.29
CA SER A 105 7.82 -9.05 -8.60
C SER A 105 7.02 -7.75 -8.62
N LEU A 106 7.00 -7.11 -9.77
CA LEU A 106 6.21 -5.91 -10.00
C LEU A 106 5.27 -6.19 -11.18
N PRO A 107 4.03 -6.61 -10.94
CA PRO A 107 3.10 -6.93 -11.99
C PRO A 107 2.86 -5.74 -12.93
N VAL A 108 2.94 -5.98 -14.23
CA VAL A 108 2.55 -5.02 -15.26
C VAL A 108 1.09 -5.30 -15.64
N GLY A 109 0.21 -4.35 -15.32
CA GLY A 109 -1.22 -4.49 -15.59
C GLY A 109 -1.55 -4.14 -17.04
N ARG A 110 -0.89 -3.11 -17.60
CA ARG A 110 -1.09 -2.71 -19.00
C ARG A 110 0.11 -1.91 -19.52
N THR A 111 0.38 -2.05 -20.81
CA THR A 111 1.40 -1.27 -21.53
C THR A 111 0.75 -0.33 -22.53
N PHE A 112 1.38 0.82 -22.79
CA PHE A 112 0.94 1.80 -23.79
C PHE A 112 2.15 2.29 -24.57
N PRO A 113 2.03 2.60 -25.87
CA PRO A 113 3.01 3.44 -26.56
C PRO A 113 3.14 4.79 -25.88
N LEU A 114 4.30 5.43 -25.96
CA LEU A 114 4.49 6.77 -25.37
C LEU A 114 3.50 7.80 -25.94
N ALA A 115 3.13 7.67 -27.20
CA ALA A 115 2.13 8.52 -27.85
C ALA A 115 0.75 8.47 -27.17
N ASP A 116 0.44 7.38 -26.49
CA ASP A 116 -0.86 7.15 -25.83
C ASP A 116 -0.81 7.50 -24.32
N VAL A 117 0.14 8.32 -23.89
CA VAL A 117 0.31 8.73 -22.49
C VAL A 117 -0.96 9.32 -21.87
N ALA A 118 -1.75 10.09 -22.63
CA ALA A 118 -3.02 10.64 -22.16
C ALA A 118 -4.06 9.56 -21.84
N GLU A 119 -4.09 8.47 -22.63
CA GLU A 119 -4.92 7.30 -22.34
C GLU A 119 -4.43 6.57 -21.09
N ALA A 120 -3.12 6.39 -20.96
CA ALA A 120 -2.53 5.77 -19.78
C ALA A 120 -2.91 6.52 -18.49
N HIS A 121 -2.89 7.86 -18.52
CA HIS A 121 -3.36 8.69 -17.40
C HIS A 121 -4.83 8.48 -17.09
N ARG A 122 -5.71 8.51 -18.10
CA ARG A 122 -7.15 8.27 -17.90
C ARG A 122 -7.43 6.90 -17.27
N VAL A 123 -6.72 5.87 -17.72
CA VAL A 123 -6.83 4.52 -17.17
C VAL A 123 -6.32 4.48 -15.73
N GLY A 124 -5.22 5.18 -15.42
CA GLY A 124 -4.68 5.28 -14.06
C GLY A 124 -5.63 6.00 -13.10
N GLU A 125 -6.21 7.12 -13.54
CA GLU A 125 -7.16 7.93 -12.75
C GLU A 125 -8.48 7.19 -12.50
N ALA A 126 -8.93 6.36 -13.44
CA ALA A 126 -10.11 5.52 -13.26
C ALA A 126 -9.89 4.44 -12.17
N GLY A 127 -8.65 4.14 -11.81
CA GLY A 127 -8.31 3.07 -10.87
C GLY A 127 -8.56 1.67 -11.44
N HIS A 128 -8.60 0.68 -10.56
CA HIS A 128 -8.96 -0.71 -10.87
C HIS A 128 -7.94 -1.49 -11.71
N VAL A 129 -6.79 -0.90 -12.08
CA VAL A 129 -5.71 -1.63 -12.74
C VAL A 129 -4.83 -2.32 -11.70
N ARG A 130 -4.77 -3.63 -11.78
CA ARG A 130 -3.84 -4.42 -10.96
C ARG A 130 -2.45 -4.38 -11.58
N GLY A 131 -1.48 -3.85 -10.83
CA GLY A 131 -0.11 -3.70 -11.30
C GLY A 131 0.20 -2.32 -11.87
N LYS A 132 1.35 -2.19 -12.50
CA LYS A 132 1.84 -0.92 -13.07
C LYS A 132 1.31 -0.68 -14.48
N LEU A 133 1.06 0.59 -14.80
CA LEU A 133 0.89 1.04 -16.18
C LEU A 133 2.29 1.43 -16.69
N VAL A 134 2.68 0.89 -17.82
CA VAL A 134 4.01 1.08 -18.39
C VAL A 134 3.91 1.77 -19.74
N LEU A 135 4.68 2.83 -19.93
CA LEU A 135 4.86 3.47 -21.23
C LEU A 135 6.07 2.85 -21.94
N LEU A 136 5.87 2.40 -23.17
CA LEU A 136 6.94 1.90 -24.02
C LEU A 136 7.52 3.08 -24.80
N VAL A 137 8.85 3.21 -24.74
CA VAL A 137 9.63 4.21 -25.48
C VAL A 137 10.44 3.43 -26.51
N ASP A 138 10.14 3.69 -27.79
CA ASP A 138 10.87 3.10 -28.94
C ASP A 138 12.23 3.78 -29.12
#